data_ad11945db6d1df0b40b47f1d0da66a47
#
_entry.id   ad11945db6d1df0b40b47f1d0da66a47
#
_cell.length_a   1.000
_cell.length_b   1.000
_cell.length_c   1.000
_cell.angle_alpha   90.00
_cell.angle_beta   90.00
_cell.angle_gamma   90.00
#
_symmetry.space_group_name_H-M   'P 1'
#
loop_
_entity.id
_entity.type
_entity.pdbx_description
1 polymer ?
#
loop_
_entity_poly.entity_id
_entity_poly.type
_entity_poly.pdbx_seq_one_letter_code
_entity_poly.pdbx_strand_id
1 'polypeptide(L)'
;MTSDLSGTIKQKTHFFQIRVFYEDTDFTGIVYHANYLKFVERGRTNFLRLLGINHSELINSNELKYFVVYKMNSKFLGTSTIDDILEVRSILIGIEGVRLKIDQDIYKGEKKVFSANVEFVLLDKNSKPMKFPDDMKLKIKKYLN
;
A
#
# COMPACT_ATOMS: atom_id res chain seq x y z
N MET A 1 -16.76 5.31 -12.91
CA MET A 1 -16.73 4.45 -11.76
C MET A 1 -15.33 4.18 -11.33
N THR A 2 -14.94 4.86 -10.29
CA THR A 2 -13.56 4.81 -9.81
C THR A 2 -13.34 3.73 -8.76
N SER A 3 -14.41 3.14 -8.20
CA SER A 3 -14.30 2.17 -7.12
C SER A 3 -13.49 0.94 -7.51
N ASP A 4 -13.64 0.47 -8.74
CA ASP A 4 -12.94 -0.73 -9.19
C ASP A 4 -11.43 -0.51 -9.29
N LEU A 5 -11.01 0.71 -9.62
CA LEU A 5 -9.60 1.05 -9.72
C LEU A 5 -8.94 1.16 -8.34
N SER A 6 -9.71 1.44 -7.32
CA SER A 6 -9.18 1.64 -5.97
C SER A 6 -9.37 0.43 -5.06
N GLY A 7 -10.06 -0.60 -5.53
CA GLY A 7 -10.36 -1.77 -4.72
C GLY A 7 -11.52 -1.53 -3.77
N THR A 8 -11.64 -2.38 -2.77
CA THR A 8 -12.73 -2.33 -1.79
C THR A 8 -12.22 -2.52 -0.37
N ILE A 9 -12.99 -2.02 0.60
CA ILE A 9 -12.69 -2.22 2.01
C ILE A 9 -13.82 -3.06 2.62
N LYS A 10 -13.45 -4.16 3.30
CA LYS A 10 -14.40 -5.00 4.05
C LYS A 10 -13.82 -5.25 5.42
N GLN A 11 -14.57 -4.92 6.47
CA GLN A 11 -14.12 -5.14 7.85
C GLN A 11 -12.70 -4.63 8.08
N LYS A 12 -12.44 -3.40 7.62
CA LYS A 12 -11.16 -2.70 7.78
C LYS A 12 -9.99 -3.28 6.99
N THR A 13 -10.21 -4.30 6.18
CA THR A 13 -9.20 -4.82 5.26
C THR A 13 -9.46 -4.28 3.86
N HIS A 14 -8.42 -3.77 3.24
CA HIS A 14 -8.48 -3.32 1.86
C HIS A 14 -8.06 -4.45 0.92
N PHE A 15 -8.85 -4.66 -0.14
CA PHE A 15 -8.61 -5.69 -1.15
C PHE A 15 -8.41 -5.00 -2.50
N PHE A 16 -7.30 -5.31 -3.16
CA PHE A 16 -6.95 -4.69 -4.42
C PHE A 16 -6.39 -5.74 -5.36
N GLN A 17 -7.02 -5.92 -6.53
CA GLN A 17 -6.61 -6.92 -7.50
C GLN A 17 -5.63 -6.37 -8.52
N ILE A 18 -4.67 -7.19 -8.90
CA ILE A 18 -3.63 -6.88 -9.88
C ILE A 18 -3.50 -8.06 -10.84
N ARG A 19 -3.46 -7.79 -12.13
CA ARG A 19 -3.08 -8.79 -13.12
C ARG A 19 -1.57 -8.70 -13.34
N VAL A 20 -0.92 -9.84 -13.45
CA VAL A 20 0.51 -9.88 -13.78
C VAL A 20 0.65 -9.70 -15.29
N PHE A 21 1.43 -8.70 -15.69
CA PHE A 21 1.70 -8.38 -17.07
C PHE A 21 3.08 -8.87 -17.47
N TYR A 22 3.36 -8.90 -18.78
CA TYR A 22 4.68 -9.26 -19.30
C TYR A 22 5.79 -8.44 -18.61
N GLU A 23 5.59 -7.14 -18.49
CA GLU A 23 6.59 -6.23 -17.89
C GLU A 23 6.90 -6.54 -16.44
N ASP A 24 6.04 -7.30 -15.75
CA ASP A 24 6.24 -7.66 -14.35
C ASP A 24 7.14 -8.88 -14.18
N THR A 25 7.38 -9.63 -15.26
CA THR A 25 8.14 -10.88 -15.20
C THR A 25 9.60 -10.69 -15.59
N ASP A 26 10.45 -11.58 -15.08
CA ASP A 26 11.85 -11.62 -15.48
C ASP A 26 12.04 -12.69 -16.56
N PHE A 27 13.31 -12.95 -16.95
CA PHE A 27 13.59 -13.88 -18.04
C PHE A 27 13.23 -15.34 -17.69
N THR A 28 12.97 -15.65 -16.42
CA THR A 28 12.54 -16.99 -16.04
C THR A 28 11.02 -17.17 -16.16
N GLY A 29 10.29 -16.09 -16.45
CA GLY A 29 8.83 -16.13 -16.63
C GLY A 29 8.03 -15.91 -15.35
N ILE A 30 8.70 -15.73 -14.22
CA ILE A 30 8.00 -15.42 -12.96
C ILE A 30 8.09 -13.93 -12.66
N VAL A 31 7.21 -13.44 -11.80
CA VAL A 31 7.25 -12.05 -11.35
C VAL A 31 8.61 -11.76 -10.73
N TYR A 32 9.27 -10.71 -11.22
CA TYR A 32 10.53 -10.26 -10.64
C TYR A 32 10.26 -9.77 -9.22
N HIS A 33 11.05 -10.24 -8.26
CA HIS A 33 10.74 -10.01 -6.85
C HIS A 33 10.50 -8.55 -6.47
N ALA A 34 11.22 -7.62 -7.08
CA ALA A 34 11.04 -6.19 -6.79
C ALA A 34 9.66 -5.68 -7.18
N ASN A 35 8.97 -6.34 -8.09
CA ASN A 35 7.63 -5.91 -8.53
C ASN A 35 6.57 -6.15 -7.47
N TYR A 36 6.77 -7.09 -6.55
CA TYR A 36 5.86 -7.24 -5.41
C TYR A 36 5.85 -5.98 -4.56
N LEU A 37 6.97 -5.26 -4.47
CA LEU A 37 7.03 -3.99 -3.75
C LEU A 37 6.19 -2.91 -4.44
N LYS A 38 6.17 -2.94 -5.77
CA LYS A 38 5.31 -2.03 -6.56
C LYS A 38 3.83 -2.36 -6.35
N PHE A 39 3.51 -3.64 -6.29
CA PHE A 39 2.13 -4.08 -6.10
C PHE A 39 1.59 -3.62 -4.75
N VAL A 40 2.37 -3.79 -3.68
CA VAL A 40 1.92 -3.33 -2.37
C VAL A 40 1.89 -1.81 -2.26
N GLU A 41 2.77 -1.10 -2.98
CA GLU A 41 2.69 0.37 -3.04
C GLU A 41 1.35 0.80 -3.66
N ARG A 42 0.95 0.18 -4.76
CA ARG A 42 -0.34 0.47 -5.39
C ARG A 42 -1.50 0.16 -4.44
N GLY A 43 -1.38 -0.93 -3.68
CA GLY A 43 -2.37 -1.27 -2.66
C GLY A 43 -2.48 -0.18 -1.60
N ARG A 44 -1.35 0.28 -1.04
CA ARG A 44 -1.36 1.35 -0.04
C ARG A 44 -1.96 2.63 -0.58
N THR A 45 -1.54 3.03 -1.77
CA THR A 45 -2.03 4.27 -2.39
C THR A 45 -3.53 4.22 -2.59
N ASN A 46 -4.05 3.10 -3.08
CA ASN A 46 -5.48 2.95 -3.29
C ASN A 46 -6.26 2.88 -1.99
N PHE A 47 -5.70 2.23 -0.97
CA PHE A 47 -6.32 2.19 0.35
C PHE A 47 -6.46 3.62 0.90
N LEU A 48 -5.37 4.38 0.90
CA LEU A 48 -5.40 5.77 1.38
C LEU A 48 -6.38 6.62 0.56
N ARG A 49 -6.46 6.40 -0.75
CA ARG A 49 -7.41 7.13 -1.61
C ARG A 49 -8.85 6.90 -1.16
N LEU A 50 -9.20 5.67 -0.80
CA LEU A 50 -10.54 5.36 -0.30
C LEU A 50 -10.81 6.01 1.06
N LEU A 51 -9.76 6.33 1.81
CA LEU A 51 -9.90 7.08 3.06
C LEU A 51 -10.02 8.60 2.83
N GLY A 52 -9.87 9.03 1.58
CA GLY A 52 -9.86 10.46 1.26
C GLY A 52 -8.48 11.11 1.36
N ILE A 53 -7.43 10.31 1.30
CA ILE A 53 -6.05 10.79 1.35
C ILE A 53 -5.40 10.51 0.01
N ASN A 54 -5.14 11.56 -0.77
CA ASN A 54 -4.58 11.44 -2.12
C ASN A 54 -3.21 12.09 -2.21
N HIS A 55 -2.24 11.37 -2.77
CA HIS A 55 -0.87 11.88 -2.91
C HIS A 55 -0.82 13.19 -3.69
N SER A 56 -1.60 13.31 -4.79
CA SER A 56 -1.59 14.52 -5.61
C SER A 56 -2.07 15.75 -4.85
N GLU A 57 -3.04 15.58 -3.98
CA GLU A 57 -3.54 16.69 -3.15
C GLU A 57 -2.51 17.10 -2.10
N LEU A 58 -1.81 16.13 -1.53
CA LEU A 58 -0.77 16.41 -0.53
C LEU A 58 0.40 17.19 -1.13
N ILE A 59 0.83 16.81 -2.34
CA ILE A 59 1.94 17.49 -3.03
C ILE A 59 1.55 18.90 -3.48
N ASN A 60 0.30 19.08 -3.90
CA ASN A 60 -0.19 20.35 -4.44
C ASN A 60 -0.80 21.27 -3.37
N SER A 61 -0.78 20.87 -2.10
CA SER A 61 -1.31 21.70 -1.03
C SER A 61 -0.34 22.87 -0.73
N ASN A 62 -0.85 23.90 -0.05
CA ASN A 62 -0.02 25.03 0.38
C ASN A 62 1.11 24.59 1.29
N GLU A 63 0.88 23.51 2.06
CA GLU A 63 1.90 22.90 2.89
C GLU A 63 2.26 21.56 2.27
N LEU A 64 3.29 21.57 1.43
CA LEU A 64 3.78 20.34 0.76
C LEU A 64 4.05 19.25 1.79
N LYS A 65 3.47 18.09 1.56
CA LYS A 65 3.78 16.91 2.35
C LYS A 65 3.65 15.67 1.49
N TYR A 66 4.39 14.63 1.84
CA TYR A 66 4.37 13.39 1.06
C TYR A 66 4.79 12.21 1.93
N PHE A 67 4.28 11.03 1.56
CA PHE A 67 4.61 9.80 2.27
C PHE A 67 5.88 9.17 1.74
N VAL A 68 6.69 8.64 2.65
CA VAL A 68 7.83 7.78 2.27
C VAL A 68 7.85 6.54 3.15
N VAL A 69 8.35 5.45 2.61
CA VAL A 69 8.56 4.23 3.37
C VAL A 69 9.80 4.42 4.25
N TYR A 70 9.62 4.21 5.54
CA TYR A 70 10.72 4.28 6.50
C TYR A 70 11.37 2.90 6.70
N LYS A 71 10.53 1.86 6.80
CA LYS A 71 11.00 0.51 7.08
C LYS A 71 10.04 -0.52 6.47
N MET A 72 10.59 -1.59 5.94
CA MET A 72 9.80 -2.68 5.40
C MET A 72 10.48 -4.01 5.69
N ASN A 73 9.70 -4.95 6.23
CA ASN A 73 10.10 -6.36 6.32
C ASN A 73 9.27 -7.12 5.32
N SER A 74 9.92 -7.81 4.37
CA SER A 74 9.22 -8.54 3.33
C SER A 74 9.63 -10.00 3.31
N LYS A 75 8.67 -10.86 2.96
CA LYS A 75 8.90 -12.29 2.75
C LYS A 75 8.32 -12.69 1.41
N PHE A 76 9.13 -13.38 0.62
CA PHE A 76 8.73 -13.90 -0.68
C PHE A 76 8.40 -15.37 -0.49
N LEU A 77 7.10 -15.70 -0.56
CA LEU A 77 6.58 -17.00 -0.13
C LEU A 77 6.18 -17.90 -1.30
N GLY A 78 6.07 -17.35 -2.49
CA GLY A 78 5.68 -18.12 -3.68
C GLY A 78 5.95 -17.35 -4.95
N THR A 79 5.68 -17.98 -6.08
CA THR A 79 5.90 -17.39 -7.39
C THR A 79 4.57 -17.10 -8.08
N SER A 80 4.63 -16.18 -9.04
CA SER A 80 3.49 -15.82 -9.88
C SER A 80 3.98 -15.66 -11.30
N THR A 81 3.12 -15.88 -12.27
CA THR A 81 3.46 -15.82 -13.68
C THR A 81 2.51 -14.89 -14.42
N ILE A 82 2.82 -14.63 -15.69
CA ILE A 82 2.00 -13.76 -16.54
C ILE A 82 0.53 -14.22 -16.53
N ASP A 83 -0.38 -13.26 -16.55
CA ASP A 83 -1.84 -13.43 -16.53
C ASP A 83 -2.42 -13.88 -15.19
N ASP A 84 -1.60 -14.22 -14.20
CA ASP A 84 -2.13 -14.49 -12.86
C ASP A 84 -2.84 -13.25 -12.31
N ILE A 85 -3.90 -13.50 -11.56
CA ILE A 85 -4.59 -12.45 -10.79
C ILE A 85 -4.11 -12.55 -9.36
N LEU A 86 -3.55 -11.45 -8.86
CA LEU A 86 -3.08 -11.35 -7.49
C LEU A 86 -3.99 -10.41 -6.72
N GLU A 87 -4.12 -10.64 -5.43
CA GLU A 87 -4.89 -9.76 -4.55
C GLU A 87 -4.00 -9.24 -3.43
N VAL A 88 -3.88 -7.92 -3.36
CA VAL A 88 -3.17 -7.25 -2.26
C VAL A 88 -4.18 -6.98 -1.15
N ARG A 89 -3.90 -7.51 0.03
CA ARG A 89 -4.73 -7.28 1.21
C ARG A 89 -3.93 -6.43 2.19
N SER A 90 -4.52 -5.32 2.61
CA SER A 90 -3.84 -4.36 3.47
C SER A 90 -4.66 -4.06 4.71
N ILE A 91 -3.99 -4.02 5.85
CA ILE A 91 -4.61 -3.73 7.15
C ILE A 91 -3.77 -2.64 7.82
N LEU A 92 -4.44 -1.57 8.24
CA LEU A 92 -3.78 -0.52 9.04
C LEU A 92 -3.63 -1.01 10.48
N ILE A 93 -2.40 -1.08 10.94
CA ILE A 93 -2.09 -1.63 12.27
C ILE A 93 -2.14 -0.55 13.35
N GLY A 94 -1.56 0.62 13.08
CA GLY A 94 -1.56 1.68 14.08
C GLY A 94 -0.66 2.84 13.72
N ILE A 95 -0.78 3.88 14.53
CA ILE A 95 0.10 5.05 14.44
C ILE A 95 0.96 5.05 15.70
N GLU A 96 2.27 5.13 15.51
CA GLU A 96 3.23 5.19 16.60
C GLU A 96 4.14 6.39 16.35
N GLY A 97 3.87 7.48 17.08
CA GLY A 97 4.56 8.73 16.85
C GLY A 97 4.25 9.29 15.49
N VAL A 98 5.29 9.45 14.65
CA VAL A 98 5.16 9.94 13.28
C VAL A 98 5.04 8.82 12.26
N ARG A 99 4.97 7.56 12.69
CA ARG A 99 4.95 6.39 11.81
C ARG A 99 3.57 5.77 11.73
N LEU A 100 3.15 5.42 10.53
CA LEU A 100 1.94 4.64 10.28
C LEU A 100 2.37 3.24 9.90
N LYS A 101 1.81 2.25 10.58
CA LYS A 101 2.14 0.83 10.35
C LYS A 101 1.02 0.16 9.58
N ILE A 102 1.38 -0.58 8.54
CA ILE A 102 0.44 -1.30 7.71
C ILE A 102 1.00 -2.69 7.40
N ASP A 103 0.16 -3.70 7.47
CA ASP A 103 0.49 -5.05 7.03
C ASP A 103 -0.11 -5.28 5.67
N GLN A 104 0.68 -5.84 4.75
CA GLN A 104 0.24 -6.10 3.38
C GLN A 104 0.66 -7.49 2.94
N ASP A 105 -0.31 -8.27 2.50
CA ASP A 105 -0.09 -9.60 1.96
C ASP A 105 -0.57 -9.65 0.53
N ILE A 106 0.08 -10.48 -0.29
CA ILE A 106 -0.36 -10.72 -1.66
C ILE A 106 -0.75 -12.19 -1.79
N TYR A 107 -1.94 -12.42 -2.31
CA TYR A 107 -2.49 -13.76 -2.51
C TYR A 107 -2.67 -14.06 -3.99
N LYS A 108 -2.38 -15.30 -4.35
CA LYS A 108 -2.75 -15.89 -5.63
C LYS A 108 -3.76 -16.98 -5.29
N GLY A 109 -5.07 -16.69 -5.50
CA GLY A 109 -6.12 -17.53 -4.98
C GLY A 109 -6.05 -17.60 -3.46
N GLU A 110 -5.93 -18.79 -2.90
CA GLU A 110 -5.84 -18.96 -1.45
C GLU A 110 -4.40 -18.99 -0.94
N LYS A 111 -3.42 -18.95 -1.85
CA LYS A 111 -2.00 -19.07 -1.49
C LYS A 111 -1.39 -17.69 -1.30
N LYS A 112 -0.82 -17.46 -0.13
CA LYS A 112 -0.06 -16.25 0.13
C LYS A 112 1.30 -16.37 -0.57
N VAL A 113 1.60 -15.44 -1.48
CA VAL A 113 2.86 -15.44 -2.23
C VAL A 113 3.84 -14.37 -1.73
N PHE A 114 3.37 -13.41 -0.95
CA PHE A 114 4.19 -12.32 -0.45
C PHE A 114 3.57 -11.77 0.83
N SER A 115 4.40 -11.31 1.75
CA SER A 115 3.95 -10.68 2.99
C SER A 115 4.91 -9.56 3.35
N ALA A 116 4.37 -8.44 3.83
CA ALA A 116 5.19 -7.32 4.27
C ALA A 116 4.57 -6.60 5.45
N ASN A 117 5.46 -6.16 6.36
CA ASN A 117 5.12 -5.19 7.40
C ASN A 117 5.79 -3.89 6.99
N VAL A 118 5.01 -2.82 6.86
CA VAL A 118 5.50 -1.55 6.33
C VAL A 118 5.27 -0.47 7.36
N GLU A 119 6.30 0.36 7.57
CA GLU A 119 6.19 1.59 8.35
C GLU A 119 6.49 2.73 7.42
N PHE A 120 5.60 3.71 7.38
CA PHE A 120 5.83 4.88 6.54
C PHE A 120 5.50 6.15 7.32
N VAL A 121 6.09 7.25 6.86
CA VAL A 121 6.02 8.54 7.51
C VAL A 121 5.59 9.60 6.52
N LEU A 122 5.04 10.68 7.06
CA LEU A 122 4.72 11.87 6.28
C LEU A 122 5.87 12.85 6.44
N LEU A 123 6.43 13.32 5.32
CA LEU A 123 7.50 14.31 5.33
C LEU A 123 6.96 15.68 4.95
N ASP A 124 7.54 16.74 5.53
CA ASP A 124 7.24 18.11 5.17
C ASP A 124 8.13 18.59 4.01
N LYS A 125 7.99 19.85 3.62
CA LYS A 125 8.74 20.44 2.50
C LYS A 125 10.26 20.39 2.69
N ASN A 126 10.72 20.23 3.93
CA ASN A 126 12.14 20.14 4.26
C ASN A 126 12.60 18.68 4.40
N SER A 127 11.77 17.74 3.96
CA SER A 127 12.01 16.29 4.04
C SER A 127 12.18 15.81 5.47
N LYS A 128 11.48 16.43 6.41
CA LYS A 128 11.51 16.01 7.82
C LYS A 128 10.20 15.33 8.20
N PRO A 129 10.26 14.25 9.00
CA PRO A 129 9.05 13.61 9.50
C PRO A 129 8.18 14.58 10.28
N MET A 130 6.89 14.50 10.05
CA MET A 130 5.91 15.36 10.73
C MET A 130 4.78 14.50 11.28
N LYS A 131 4.10 15.03 12.30
CA LYS A 131 2.91 14.39 12.83
C LYS A 131 1.80 14.42 11.78
N PHE A 132 0.99 13.38 11.77
CA PHE A 132 -0.18 13.37 10.91
C PHE A 132 -1.14 14.49 11.30
N PRO A 133 -1.61 15.32 10.35
CA PRO A 133 -2.63 16.32 10.64
C PRO A 133 -3.87 15.68 11.26
N ASP A 134 -4.58 16.41 12.12
CA ASP A 134 -5.72 15.87 12.86
C ASP A 134 -6.79 15.28 11.95
N ASP A 135 -7.13 15.95 10.84
CA ASP A 135 -8.12 15.47 9.90
C ASP A 135 -7.69 14.16 9.24
N MET A 136 -6.43 14.05 8.85
CA MET A 136 -5.87 12.83 8.29
C MET A 136 -5.87 11.71 9.32
N LYS A 137 -5.47 12.03 10.55
CA LYS A 137 -5.43 11.07 11.65
C LYS A 137 -6.82 10.49 11.95
N LEU A 138 -7.85 11.32 11.88
CA LEU A 138 -9.24 10.85 12.05
C LEU A 138 -9.64 9.88 10.94
N LYS A 139 -9.28 10.17 9.70
CA LYS A 139 -9.57 9.30 8.56
C LYS A 139 -8.90 7.93 8.73
N ILE A 140 -7.65 7.93 9.18
CA ILE A 140 -6.89 6.71 9.40
C ILE A 140 -7.48 5.90 10.55
N LYS A 141 -7.82 6.56 11.66
CA LYS A 141 -8.32 5.88 12.86
C LYS A 141 -9.59 5.09 12.65
N LYS A 142 -10.45 5.53 11.72
CA LYS A 142 -11.69 4.81 11.40
C LYS A 142 -11.42 3.39 10.91
N TYR A 143 -10.25 3.14 10.34
CA TYR A 143 -9.91 1.87 9.71
C TYR A 143 -8.78 1.14 10.41
N LEU A 144 -8.37 1.60 11.57
CA LEU A 144 -7.41 0.85 12.39
C LEU A 144 -8.04 -0.42 12.91
N ASN A 145 -7.28 -1.48 12.81
CA ASN A 145 -7.75 -2.80 13.23
C ASN A 145 -7.66 -2.98 14.76
#